data_b5c0275bb2d9daf370eeded464b23caf
#
_entry.id   b5c0275bb2d9daf370eeded464b23caf
#
_cell.length_a   1.000
_cell.length_b   1.000
_cell.length_c   1.000
_cell.angle_alpha   90.00
_cell.angle_beta   90.00
_cell.angle_gamma   90.00
#
_symmetry.space_group_name_H-M   'P 1'
#
loop_
_entity.id
_entity.type
_entity.pdbx_description
1 polymer ?
#
loop_
_entity_poly.entity_id
_entity_poly.type
_entity_poly.pdbx_seq_one_letter_code
_entity_poly.pdbx_strand_id
1 'polypeptide(L)'
;MSAPTAQQTSGRARDVEHVAEGLVPRAGLLTRLLLPEGDRSLTRAEAALLAALEAGPRRVTELAGVLAFAQPTVTQLVGRLDGRGLLERARDPQDGRAVRVTLTPAGRRELATVRASYRTVLREKLADRSDEQVRALAQAIDVLDDLIAALRDDRGPA
;
A
#
# COMPACT_ATOMS: atom_id res chain seq x y z
N MET A 1 -32.69 6.58 -20.94
CA MET A 1 -31.28 6.89 -20.61
C MET A 1 -30.99 8.26 -21.22
N SER A 2 -30.96 9.32 -20.38
CA SER A 2 -30.68 10.70 -20.85
C SER A 2 -29.15 10.90 -20.96
N ALA A 3 -28.73 11.45 -22.09
CA ALA A 3 -27.34 11.83 -22.32
C ALA A 3 -26.89 12.93 -21.33
N PRO A 4 -25.66 12.91 -20.81
CA PRO A 4 -25.19 13.94 -19.91
C PRO A 4 -25.08 15.29 -20.59
N THR A 5 -25.55 16.35 -19.92
CA THR A 5 -25.53 17.72 -20.42
C THR A 5 -24.09 18.23 -20.55
N ALA A 6 -23.78 19.10 -21.51
CA ALA A 6 -22.45 19.66 -21.75
C ALA A 6 -21.79 20.28 -20.48
N GLN A 7 -22.56 20.86 -19.58
CA GLN A 7 -22.11 21.38 -18.29
C GLN A 7 -21.65 20.27 -17.32
N GLN A 8 -22.31 19.12 -17.29
CA GLN A 8 -21.92 17.96 -16.47
C GLN A 8 -20.61 17.33 -16.97
N THR A 9 -20.42 17.30 -18.29
CA THR A 9 -19.18 16.81 -18.91
C THR A 9 -17.98 17.70 -18.59
N SER A 10 -18.19 19.04 -18.59
CA SER A 10 -17.15 20.03 -18.24
C SER A 10 -16.81 20.01 -16.74
N GLY A 11 -17.77 19.72 -15.85
CA GLY A 11 -17.54 19.56 -14.41
C GLY A 11 -16.69 18.32 -14.13
N ARG A 12 -17.12 17.16 -14.63
CA ARG A 12 -16.40 15.90 -14.49
C ARG A 12 -14.96 15.98 -15.02
N ALA A 13 -14.73 16.62 -16.15
CA ALA A 13 -13.38 16.74 -16.71
C ALA A 13 -12.44 17.54 -15.78
N ARG A 14 -12.93 18.61 -15.16
CA ARG A 14 -12.17 19.39 -14.18
C ARG A 14 -11.87 18.60 -12.92
N ASP A 15 -12.83 17.82 -12.43
CA ASP A 15 -12.64 16.98 -11.24
C ASP A 15 -11.62 15.87 -11.50
N VAL A 16 -11.67 15.24 -12.66
CA VAL A 16 -10.68 14.23 -13.09
C VAL A 16 -9.28 14.82 -13.12
N GLU A 17 -9.10 16.02 -13.71
CA GLU A 17 -7.81 16.69 -13.77
C GLU A 17 -7.30 17.04 -12.36
N HIS A 18 -8.16 17.60 -11.51
CA HIS A 18 -7.81 17.91 -10.12
C HIS A 18 -7.34 16.67 -9.33
N VAL A 19 -8.00 15.54 -9.52
CA VAL A 19 -7.60 14.27 -8.89
C VAL A 19 -6.30 13.75 -9.49
N ALA A 20 -6.15 13.77 -10.82
CA ALA A 20 -4.96 13.28 -11.52
C ALA A 20 -3.69 14.05 -11.11
N GLU A 21 -3.78 15.38 -11.00
CA GLU A 21 -2.67 16.21 -10.56
C GLU A 21 -2.41 16.10 -9.05
N GLY A 22 -3.46 15.94 -8.26
CA GLY A 22 -3.42 16.12 -6.80
C GLY A 22 -3.17 14.86 -5.98
N LEU A 23 -3.62 13.70 -6.46
CA LEU A 23 -3.67 12.49 -5.65
C LEU A 23 -2.29 11.98 -5.25
N VAL A 24 -1.42 11.73 -6.22
CA VAL A 24 -0.10 11.10 -5.98
C VAL A 24 0.81 11.96 -5.09
N PRO A 25 0.97 13.28 -5.32
CA PRO A 25 1.77 14.12 -4.44
C PRO A 25 1.25 14.16 -3.00
N ARG A 26 -0.08 14.23 -2.82
CA ARG A 26 -0.70 14.28 -1.49
C ARG A 26 -0.60 12.96 -0.76
N ALA A 27 -0.80 11.83 -1.43
CA ALA A 27 -0.62 10.50 -0.85
C ALA A 27 0.83 10.29 -0.39
N GLY A 28 1.81 10.71 -1.20
CA GLY A 28 3.22 10.65 -0.85
C GLY A 28 3.58 11.52 0.36
N LEU A 29 3.05 12.75 0.44
CA LEU A 29 3.24 13.63 1.59
C LEU A 29 2.57 13.08 2.85
N LEU A 30 1.31 12.64 2.75
CA LEU A 30 0.58 12.04 3.86
C LEU A 30 1.33 10.84 4.43
N THR A 31 1.82 9.95 3.58
CA THR A 31 2.61 8.79 3.99
C THR A 31 3.89 9.20 4.71
N ARG A 32 4.59 10.25 4.24
CA ARG A 32 5.80 10.75 4.92
C ARG A 32 5.51 11.34 6.29
N LEU A 33 4.41 12.06 6.43
CA LEU A 33 4.03 12.67 7.71
C LEU A 33 3.55 11.63 8.74
N LEU A 34 2.83 10.60 8.29
CA LEU A 34 2.32 9.54 9.15
C LEU A 34 3.37 8.48 9.48
N LEU A 35 4.32 8.25 8.58
CA LEU A 35 5.39 7.27 8.69
C LEU A 35 6.75 7.96 8.52
N PRO A 36 7.16 8.86 9.44
CA PRO A 36 8.44 9.53 9.34
C PRO A 36 9.57 8.50 9.41
N GLU A 37 10.64 8.73 8.65
CA GLU A 37 11.87 7.94 8.71
C GLU A 37 12.66 8.33 9.96
N GLY A 38 13.27 7.38 10.65
CA GLY A 38 14.19 7.64 11.76
C GLY A 38 14.11 6.63 12.87
N ASP A 39 13.15 6.72 13.75
CA ASP A 39 13.11 5.95 15.00
C ASP A 39 12.10 4.79 14.98
N ARG A 40 11.82 4.24 13.80
CA ARG A 40 10.84 3.16 13.66
C ARG A 40 11.49 1.84 13.31
N SER A 41 10.90 0.80 13.84
CA SER A 41 11.31 -0.58 13.58
C SER A 41 11.18 -0.98 12.10
N LEU A 42 10.28 -0.36 11.31
CA LEU A 42 10.06 -0.62 9.87
C LEU A 42 10.12 0.67 9.04
N THR A 43 10.83 0.62 7.93
CA THR A 43 10.70 1.60 6.85
C THR A 43 9.37 1.41 6.09
N ARG A 44 8.95 2.41 5.29
CA ARG A 44 7.76 2.31 4.44
C ARG A 44 7.81 1.11 3.48
N ALA A 45 8.97 0.88 2.87
CA ALA A 45 9.16 -0.24 1.95
C ALA A 45 9.09 -1.59 2.67
N GLU A 46 9.66 -1.70 3.88
CA GLU A 46 9.57 -2.90 4.70
C GLU A 46 8.13 -3.17 5.17
N ALA A 47 7.41 -2.15 5.61
CA ALA A 47 6.00 -2.27 5.98
C ALA A 47 5.13 -2.71 4.79
N ALA A 48 5.37 -2.16 3.59
CA ALA A 48 4.67 -2.56 2.37
C ALA A 48 4.95 -4.03 2.00
N LEU A 49 6.20 -4.49 2.15
CA LEU A 49 6.57 -5.87 1.89
C LEU A 49 5.90 -6.84 2.88
N LEU A 50 5.93 -6.54 4.18
CA LEU A 50 5.24 -7.36 5.18
C LEU A 50 3.72 -7.38 4.94
N ALA A 51 3.11 -6.25 4.56
CA ALA A 51 1.68 -6.18 4.22
C ALA A 51 1.33 -7.05 3.01
N ALA A 52 2.19 -7.09 1.98
CA ALA A 52 1.98 -7.93 0.81
C ALA A 52 2.00 -9.44 1.13
N LEU A 53 2.62 -9.83 2.25
CA LEU A 53 2.70 -11.21 2.73
C LEU A 53 1.55 -11.62 3.66
N GLU A 54 0.65 -10.71 4.05
CA GLU A 54 -0.48 -11.06 4.92
C GLU A 54 -1.47 -12.02 4.25
N ALA A 55 -1.63 -11.91 2.94
CA ALA A 55 -2.50 -12.80 2.15
C ALA A 55 -1.90 -14.22 1.97
N GLY A 56 -0.64 -14.42 2.33
CA GLY A 56 0.04 -15.72 2.22
C GLY A 56 1.48 -15.62 1.73
N PRO A 57 2.16 -16.77 1.65
CA PRO A 57 3.52 -16.85 1.14
C PRO A 57 3.61 -16.44 -0.34
N ARG A 58 4.68 -15.71 -0.72
CA ARG A 58 4.93 -15.24 -2.09
C ARG A 58 6.37 -15.49 -2.51
N ARG A 59 6.59 -15.64 -3.82
CA ARG A 59 7.93 -15.62 -4.40
C ARG A 59 8.50 -14.20 -4.40
N VAL A 60 9.82 -14.06 -4.38
CA VAL A 60 10.49 -12.74 -4.45
C VAL A 60 10.12 -12.00 -5.75
N THR A 61 9.96 -12.71 -6.86
CA THR A 61 9.52 -12.14 -8.14
C THR A 61 8.10 -11.60 -8.08
N GLU A 62 7.17 -12.33 -7.46
CA GLU A 62 5.78 -11.89 -7.26
C GLU A 62 5.71 -10.64 -6.35
N LEU A 63 6.54 -10.59 -5.30
CA LEU A 63 6.65 -9.41 -4.45
C LEU A 63 7.15 -8.18 -5.22
N ALA A 64 8.10 -8.38 -6.14
CA ALA A 64 8.61 -7.31 -7.00
C ALA A 64 7.49 -6.71 -7.87
N GLY A 65 6.66 -7.56 -8.48
CA GLY A 65 5.50 -7.13 -9.27
C GLY A 65 4.45 -6.41 -8.40
N VAL A 66 4.03 -7.01 -7.28
CA VAL A 66 3.00 -6.43 -6.38
C VAL A 66 3.41 -5.08 -5.82
N LEU A 67 4.69 -4.92 -5.47
CA LEU A 67 5.22 -3.69 -4.86
C LEU A 67 5.67 -2.65 -5.91
N ALA A 68 5.74 -3.05 -7.18
CA ALA A 68 6.32 -2.25 -8.25
C ALA A 68 7.78 -1.81 -7.95
N PHE A 69 8.56 -2.69 -7.31
CA PHE A 69 9.97 -2.50 -6.99
C PHE A 69 10.84 -3.36 -7.92
N ALA A 70 12.08 -2.92 -8.16
CA ALA A 70 13.06 -3.75 -8.84
C ALA A 70 13.38 -5.00 -7.98
N GLN A 71 13.52 -6.16 -8.60
CA GLN A 71 13.78 -7.43 -7.91
C GLN A 71 15.02 -7.39 -7.00
N PRO A 72 16.14 -6.74 -7.35
CA PRO A 72 17.27 -6.58 -6.42
C PRO A 72 16.90 -5.84 -5.13
N THR A 73 16.05 -4.81 -5.22
CA THR A 73 15.55 -4.05 -4.06
C THR A 73 14.73 -4.96 -3.14
N VAL A 74 13.82 -5.75 -3.70
CA VAL A 74 13.00 -6.71 -2.92
C VAL A 74 13.90 -7.76 -2.27
N THR A 75 14.89 -8.28 -2.97
CA THR A 75 15.85 -9.24 -2.42
C THR A 75 16.60 -8.68 -1.20
N GLN A 76 17.03 -7.42 -1.26
CA GLN A 76 17.68 -6.74 -0.12
C GLN A 76 16.71 -6.52 1.04
N LEU A 77 15.46 -6.10 0.77
CA LEU A 77 14.43 -5.93 1.80
C LEU A 77 14.14 -7.26 2.50
N VAL A 78 13.95 -8.34 1.73
CA VAL A 78 13.76 -9.69 2.24
C VAL A 78 14.93 -10.12 3.11
N GLY A 79 16.17 -9.92 2.66
CA GLY A 79 17.36 -10.26 3.46
C GLY A 79 17.42 -9.53 4.81
N ARG A 80 17.09 -8.23 4.84
CA ARG A 80 17.07 -7.45 6.09
C ARG A 80 15.98 -7.90 7.05
N LEU A 81 14.77 -8.15 6.55
CA LEU A 81 13.63 -8.58 7.36
C LEU A 81 13.79 -10.02 7.88
N ASP A 82 14.40 -10.90 7.08
CA ASP A 82 14.77 -12.26 7.46
C ASP A 82 15.78 -12.23 8.63
N GLY A 83 16.85 -11.44 8.50
CA GLY A 83 17.84 -11.23 9.56
C GLY A 83 17.27 -10.67 10.87
N ARG A 84 16.09 -10.03 10.81
CA ARG A 84 15.33 -9.54 11.97
C ARG A 84 14.27 -10.53 12.46
N GLY A 85 14.11 -11.69 11.83
CA GLY A 85 13.11 -12.69 12.15
C GLY A 85 11.65 -12.26 11.87
N LEU A 86 11.44 -11.24 11.02
CA LEU A 86 10.12 -10.72 10.70
C LEU A 86 9.46 -11.46 9.53
N LEU A 87 10.24 -12.17 8.76
CA LEU A 87 9.79 -13.12 7.73
C LEU A 87 10.73 -14.34 7.73
N GLU A 88 10.32 -15.38 7.03
CA GLU A 88 11.08 -16.61 6.79
C GLU A 88 11.21 -16.86 5.31
N ARG A 89 12.35 -17.43 4.91
CA ARG A 89 12.65 -17.85 3.56
C ARG A 89 12.70 -19.36 3.49
N ALA A 90 11.96 -19.93 2.55
CA ALA A 90 12.02 -21.36 2.26
C ALA A 90 12.17 -21.59 0.77
N ARG A 91 12.65 -22.77 0.38
CA ARG A 91 12.61 -23.20 -1.03
C ARG A 91 11.15 -23.40 -1.43
N ASP A 92 10.81 -22.97 -2.64
CA ASP A 92 9.48 -23.23 -3.19
C ASP A 92 9.31 -24.75 -3.40
N PRO A 93 8.26 -25.37 -2.86
CA PRO A 93 8.05 -26.80 -3.01
C PRO A 93 7.74 -27.23 -4.46
N GLN A 94 7.31 -26.31 -5.31
CA GLN A 94 7.01 -26.57 -6.72
C GLN A 94 8.19 -26.25 -7.64
N ASP A 95 9.09 -25.33 -7.22
CA ASP A 95 10.27 -24.95 -7.97
C ASP A 95 11.44 -24.74 -6.99
N GLY A 96 12.25 -25.74 -6.82
CA GLY A 96 13.39 -25.71 -5.90
C GLY A 96 14.45 -24.62 -6.18
N ARG A 97 14.37 -23.91 -7.32
CA ARG A 97 15.21 -22.77 -7.67
C ARG A 97 14.63 -21.46 -7.15
N ALA A 98 13.33 -21.41 -6.88
CA ALA A 98 12.64 -20.23 -6.36
C ALA A 98 12.68 -20.18 -4.83
N VAL A 99 12.71 -18.94 -4.30
CA VAL A 99 12.61 -18.67 -2.86
C VAL A 99 11.21 -18.15 -2.57
N ARG A 100 10.54 -18.82 -1.64
CA ARG A 100 9.26 -18.41 -1.08
C ARG A 100 9.46 -17.70 0.24
N VAL A 101 8.75 -16.60 0.44
CA VAL A 101 8.84 -15.76 1.63
C VAL A 101 7.52 -15.82 2.38
N THR A 102 7.58 -15.98 3.70
CA THR A 102 6.43 -16.09 4.58
C THR A 102 6.54 -15.10 5.73
N LEU A 103 5.44 -14.47 6.08
CA LEU A 103 5.36 -13.54 7.20
C LEU A 103 5.34 -14.31 8.53
N THR A 104 6.27 -14.01 9.44
CA THR A 104 6.32 -14.62 10.78
C THR A 104 5.28 -14.00 11.73
N PRO A 105 4.97 -14.65 12.86
CA PRO A 105 4.18 -14.03 13.93
C PRO A 105 4.80 -12.72 14.46
N ALA A 106 6.14 -12.63 14.50
CA ALA A 106 6.84 -11.41 14.88
C ALA A 106 6.63 -10.30 13.86
N GLY A 107 6.74 -10.62 12.56
CA GLY A 107 6.46 -9.66 11.49
C GLY A 107 5.03 -9.14 11.50
N ARG A 108 4.03 -10.01 11.78
CA ARG A 108 2.62 -9.58 11.94
C ARG A 108 2.44 -8.59 13.09
N ARG A 109 3.05 -8.86 14.25
CA ARG A 109 2.99 -7.96 15.41
C ARG A 109 3.63 -6.61 15.10
N GLU A 110 4.79 -6.62 14.47
CA GLU A 110 5.52 -5.42 14.11
C GLU A 110 4.73 -4.54 13.13
N LEU A 111 4.16 -5.15 12.09
CA LEU A 111 3.29 -4.45 11.14
C LEU A 111 2.04 -3.89 11.83
N ALA A 112 1.43 -4.63 12.75
CA ALA A 112 0.29 -4.17 13.54
C ALA A 112 0.65 -2.95 14.41
N THR A 113 1.83 -2.94 15.03
CA THR A 113 2.33 -1.79 15.81
C THR A 113 2.47 -0.54 14.95
N VAL A 114 3.08 -0.65 13.78
CA VAL A 114 3.18 0.47 12.82
C VAL A 114 1.80 0.97 12.41
N ARG A 115 0.87 0.05 12.11
CA ARG A 115 -0.52 0.42 11.76
C ARG A 115 -1.25 1.11 12.90
N ALA A 116 -1.07 0.65 14.13
CA ALA A 116 -1.68 1.27 15.30
C ALA A 116 -1.20 2.72 15.48
N SER A 117 0.09 2.98 15.28
CA SER A 117 0.65 4.32 15.45
C SER A 117 0.04 5.35 14.50
N TYR A 118 -0.03 5.07 13.18
CA TYR A 118 -0.63 6.03 12.25
C TYR A 118 -2.16 6.12 12.37
N ARG A 119 -2.83 5.02 12.79
CA ARG A 119 -4.28 5.08 13.08
C ARG A 119 -4.60 6.02 14.23
N THR A 120 -3.78 6.03 15.28
CA THR A 120 -3.94 6.96 16.39
C THR A 120 -3.82 8.40 15.93
N VAL A 121 -2.76 8.73 15.20
CA VAL A 121 -2.56 10.07 14.64
C VAL A 121 -3.72 10.50 13.73
N LEU A 122 -4.15 9.60 12.84
CA LEU A 122 -5.29 9.89 11.94
C LEU A 122 -6.59 10.14 12.70
N ARG A 123 -6.90 9.31 13.72
CA ARG A 123 -8.10 9.51 14.54
C ARG A 123 -8.10 10.86 15.23
N GLU A 124 -6.97 11.28 15.82
CA GLU A 124 -6.82 12.60 16.44
C GLU A 124 -7.05 13.72 15.42
N LYS A 125 -6.44 13.64 14.24
CA LYS A 125 -6.58 14.67 13.19
C LYS A 125 -7.96 14.68 12.52
N LEU A 126 -8.69 13.60 12.58
CA LEU A 126 -10.05 13.50 12.04
C LEU A 126 -11.11 13.92 13.07
N ALA A 127 -10.79 13.96 14.37
CA ALA A 127 -11.73 14.32 15.41
C ALA A 127 -12.32 15.74 15.23
N ASP A 128 -11.53 16.67 14.67
CA ASP A 128 -11.94 18.06 14.43
C ASP A 128 -12.55 18.29 13.04
N ARG A 129 -12.83 17.23 12.27
CA ARG A 129 -13.43 17.32 10.95
C ARG A 129 -14.94 17.13 11.01
N SER A 130 -15.66 17.77 10.08
CA SER A 130 -17.11 17.57 9.99
C SER A 130 -17.44 16.13 9.54
N ASP A 131 -18.62 15.64 9.92
CA ASP A 131 -19.10 14.31 9.49
C ASP A 131 -19.14 14.18 7.97
N GLU A 132 -19.43 15.27 7.25
CA GLU A 132 -19.40 15.31 5.79
C GLU A 132 -17.98 15.07 5.23
N GLN A 133 -16.96 15.73 5.81
CA GLN A 133 -15.56 15.53 5.41
C GLN A 133 -15.08 14.11 5.70
N VAL A 134 -15.44 13.57 6.88
CA VAL A 134 -15.07 12.17 7.23
C VAL A 134 -15.75 11.18 6.28
N ARG A 135 -17.03 11.41 5.95
CA ARG A 135 -17.77 10.56 5.01
C ARG A 135 -17.18 10.63 3.60
N ALA A 136 -16.81 11.83 3.13
CA ALA A 136 -16.16 11.99 1.83
C ALA A 136 -14.82 11.25 1.76
N LEU A 137 -14.01 11.29 2.83
CA LEU A 137 -12.77 10.52 2.92
C LEU A 137 -13.01 9.00 2.93
N ALA A 138 -14.05 8.54 3.63
CA ALA A 138 -14.40 7.11 3.64
C ALA A 138 -14.78 6.62 2.24
N GLN A 139 -15.63 7.38 1.53
CA GLN A 139 -15.98 7.06 0.13
C GLN A 139 -14.77 7.10 -0.81
N ALA A 140 -13.83 8.04 -0.58
CA ALA A 140 -12.63 8.12 -1.38
C ALA A 140 -11.72 6.89 -1.20
N ILE A 141 -11.73 6.25 -0.02
CA ILE A 141 -10.97 5.00 0.21
C ILE A 141 -11.50 3.87 -0.67
N ASP A 142 -12.83 3.70 -0.75
CA ASP A 142 -13.44 2.66 -1.59
C ASP A 142 -13.08 2.87 -3.08
N VAL A 143 -13.17 4.13 -3.55
CA VAL A 143 -12.76 4.49 -4.93
C VAL A 143 -11.27 4.26 -5.19
N LEU A 144 -10.42 4.50 -4.17
CA LEU A 144 -8.97 4.23 -4.28
C LEU A 144 -8.67 2.74 -4.36
N ASP A 145 -9.40 1.91 -3.64
CA ASP A 145 -9.25 0.46 -3.71
C ASP A 145 -9.59 -0.07 -5.10
N ASP A 146 -10.69 0.41 -5.71
CA ASP A 146 -11.07 0.09 -7.08
C ASP A 146 -10.02 0.55 -8.09
N LEU A 147 -9.49 1.78 -7.94
CA LEU A 147 -8.43 2.31 -8.80
C LEU A 147 -7.14 1.49 -8.70
N ILE A 148 -6.76 1.10 -7.47
CA ILE A 148 -5.58 0.25 -7.23
C ILE A 148 -5.76 -1.13 -7.86
N ALA A 149 -6.95 -1.71 -7.79
CA ALA A 149 -7.26 -2.98 -8.44
C ALA A 149 -7.09 -2.87 -9.97
N ALA A 150 -7.70 -1.86 -10.60
CA ALA A 150 -7.57 -1.62 -12.04
C ALA A 150 -6.10 -1.44 -12.48
N LEU A 151 -5.33 -0.63 -11.74
CA LEU A 151 -3.90 -0.43 -12.04
C LEU A 151 -3.03 -1.69 -11.88
N ARG A 152 -3.47 -2.65 -11.08
CA ARG A 152 -2.79 -3.96 -10.96
C ARG A 152 -3.12 -4.86 -12.13
N ASP A 153 -4.38 -4.87 -12.56
CA ASP A 153 -4.84 -5.68 -13.71
C ASP A 153 -4.17 -5.24 -15.01
N ASP A 154 -3.98 -3.93 -15.21
CA ASP A 154 -3.27 -3.37 -16.36
C ASP A 154 -1.79 -3.79 -16.44
N ARG A 155 -1.17 -4.16 -15.32
CA ARG A 155 0.25 -4.59 -15.28
C ARG A 155 0.45 -6.07 -15.62
N GLY A 156 -0.63 -6.86 -15.74
CA GLY A 156 -0.59 -8.29 -16.00
C GLY A 156 -0.05 -9.11 -14.82
N PRO A 157 -0.13 -10.44 -14.89
CA PRO A 157 0.51 -11.31 -13.91
C PRO A 157 2.03 -11.17 -14.00
N ALA A 158 2.67 -10.92 -12.87
CA ALA A 158 4.13 -10.83 -12.74
C ALA A 158 4.80 -12.23 -12.80
#